data_0ac31c30dc0bca0bc239768b80566cbb
#
_entry.id   0ac31c30dc0bca0bc239768b80566cbb
#
_cell.length_a   1.000
_cell.length_b   1.000
_cell.length_c   1.000
_cell.angle_alpha   90.00
_cell.angle_beta   90.00
_cell.angle_gamma   90.00
#
_symmetry.space_group_name_H-M   'P 1'
#
loop_
_entity.id
_entity.type
_entity.pdbx_description
1 polymer ?
#
loop_
_entity_poly.entity_id
_entity_poly.type
_entity_poly.pdbx_seq_one_letter_code
_entity_poly.pdbx_strand_id
1 'polypeptide(L)'
;MRYIVNTALIFLTVGFPAVSGYAVDTPIPYSRVMPPAPLISPRVMAVSDDKDRGFLDMSQKTGVKDVSMKKAIILSLLFPGAGQYYADARFKGQVFMGVEAAIWAGFLAYRVYGGWKADEYKQLAAAHAGVDNTGKDEEFYDMIGFYDNREEYNQFGRLYYPDRPYYDDNSAYYWQWDSDASRFQFKNLKDASKTAFRNSTFLIGLAIANRIIAGIDTYRTVKTAQAKLRSLTQLGEYQFTVNPRPFGDNPRINISVSRKF
;
A
#
# COMPACT_ATOMS: atom_id res chain seq x y z
N MET A 1 -5.99 41.87 -4.37
CA MET A 1 -4.75 41.15 -3.98
C MET A 1 -5.06 39.67 -4.02
N ARG A 2 -4.56 38.96 -5.01
CA ARG A 2 -4.77 37.52 -5.21
C ARG A 2 -3.71 36.78 -4.41
N TYR A 3 -4.10 36.04 -3.37
CA TYR A 3 -3.22 35.10 -2.71
C TYR A 3 -3.19 33.81 -3.51
N ILE A 4 -2.03 33.58 -4.14
CA ILE A 4 -1.70 32.30 -4.77
C ILE A 4 -1.36 31.33 -3.65
N VAL A 5 -2.24 30.39 -3.36
CA VAL A 5 -1.95 29.26 -2.47
C VAL A 5 -1.08 28.28 -3.25
N ASN A 6 0.23 28.35 -3.00
CA ASN A 6 1.18 27.35 -3.50
C ASN A 6 0.95 26.06 -2.71
N THR A 7 0.15 25.15 -3.26
CA THR A 7 0.05 23.77 -2.77
C THR A 7 1.31 23.03 -3.24
N ALA A 8 2.34 23.03 -2.41
CA ALA A 8 3.52 22.20 -2.63
C ALA A 8 3.11 20.72 -2.49
N LEU A 9 2.98 20.06 -3.64
CA LEU A 9 2.85 18.61 -3.72
C LEU A 9 4.21 18.01 -3.36
N ILE A 10 4.40 17.66 -2.09
CA ILE A 10 5.59 16.93 -1.65
C ILE A 10 5.43 15.49 -2.15
N PHE A 11 5.99 15.20 -3.33
CA PHE A 11 6.31 13.83 -3.71
C PHE A 11 7.38 13.32 -2.75
N LEU A 12 6.97 12.44 -1.84
CA LEU A 12 7.90 11.66 -1.03
C LEU A 12 8.59 10.67 -2.00
N THR A 13 9.69 11.11 -2.61
CA THR A 13 10.60 10.21 -3.31
C THR A 13 11.30 9.38 -2.24
N VAL A 14 10.78 8.18 -1.99
CA VAL A 14 11.51 7.15 -1.27
C VAL A 14 12.67 6.76 -2.16
N GLY A 15 13.82 7.37 -1.92
CA GLY A 15 15.08 6.99 -2.55
C GLY A 15 15.41 5.56 -2.13
N PHE A 16 15.26 4.61 -3.04
CA PHE A 16 15.90 3.31 -2.90
C PHE A 16 17.41 3.51 -3.00
N PRO A 17 18.20 2.99 -2.04
CA PRO A 17 19.64 3.00 -2.20
C PRO A 17 19.97 2.16 -3.45
N ALA A 18 20.68 2.77 -4.39
CA ALA A 18 21.25 2.08 -5.53
C ALA A 18 22.16 0.98 -4.97
N VAL A 19 21.79 -0.27 -5.21
CA VAL A 19 22.70 -1.40 -4.99
C VAL A 19 23.81 -1.26 -6.02
N SER A 20 24.96 -0.75 -5.60
CA SER A 20 26.20 -0.78 -6.37
C SER A 20 26.54 -2.23 -6.68
N GLY A 21 26.35 -2.63 -7.94
CA GLY A 21 26.85 -3.88 -8.44
C GLY A 21 28.37 -3.88 -8.38
N TYR A 22 28.94 -4.69 -7.49
CA TYR A 22 30.35 -5.02 -7.56
C TYR A 22 30.55 -5.95 -8.76
N ALA A 23 31.09 -5.42 -9.84
CA ALA A 23 31.66 -6.23 -10.90
C ALA A 23 32.91 -6.91 -10.34
N VAL A 24 32.81 -8.20 -10.05
CA VAL A 24 33.95 -9.03 -9.78
C VAL A 24 34.42 -9.61 -11.12
N ASP A 25 35.37 -8.92 -11.76
CA ASP A 25 36.16 -9.49 -12.85
C ASP A 25 37.07 -10.56 -12.27
N THR A 26 36.66 -11.84 -12.34
CA THR A 26 37.55 -12.95 -12.23
C THR A 26 37.71 -13.62 -13.58
N PRO A 27 38.92 -13.70 -14.15
CA PRO A 27 39.14 -14.43 -15.39
C PRO A 27 38.94 -15.93 -15.14
N ILE A 28 37.99 -16.53 -15.86
CA ILE A 28 37.78 -17.98 -15.84
C ILE A 28 38.92 -18.64 -16.59
N PRO A 29 39.75 -19.51 -15.98
CA PRO A 29 40.76 -20.21 -16.71
C PRO A 29 40.11 -21.26 -17.63
N TYR A 30 40.30 -21.07 -18.92
CA TYR A 30 39.98 -22.02 -19.97
C TYR A 30 40.91 -23.23 -19.88
N SER A 31 40.58 -24.25 -19.09
CA SER A 31 41.10 -25.58 -19.22
C SER A 31 40.29 -26.58 -18.39
N ARG A 32 39.14 -26.98 -18.90
CA ARG A 32 38.57 -28.29 -18.55
C ARG A 32 38.26 -29.01 -19.85
N VAL A 33 39.19 -29.91 -20.20
CA VAL A 33 38.96 -30.95 -21.17
C VAL A 33 37.71 -31.73 -20.75
N MET A 34 36.68 -31.66 -21.56
CA MET A 34 35.46 -32.47 -21.35
C MET A 34 35.86 -33.95 -21.46
N PRO A 35 35.50 -34.78 -20.51
CA PRO A 35 35.61 -36.23 -20.68
C PRO A 35 34.68 -36.66 -21.82
N PRO A 36 35.02 -37.68 -22.62
CA PRO A 36 34.19 -38.17 -23.72
C PRO A 36 32.82 -38.59 -23.17
N ALA A 37 31.77 -38.18 -23.84
CA ALA A 37 30.40 -38.54 -23.50
C ALA A 37 30.27 -40.08 -23.44
N PRO A 38 29.63 -40.64 -22.41
CA PRO A 38 29.38 -42.08 -22.37
C PRO A 38 28.46 -42.47 -23.54
N LEU A 39 28.85 -43.46 -24.29
CA LEU A 39 28.06 -44.10 -25.33
C LEU A 39 26.76 -44.58 -24.69
N ILE A 40 25.66 -43.87 -24.90
CA ILE A 40 24.34 -44.29 -24.47
C ILE A 40 23.93 -45.47 -25.38
N SER A 41 24.08 -46.68 -24.85
CA SER A 41 23.49 -47.86 -25.46
C SER A 41 21.95 -47.65 -25.56
N PRO A 42 21.33 -47.94 -26.68
CA PRO A 42 19.85 -47.87 -26.77
C PRO A 42 19.25 -48.98 -25.91
N ARG A 43 19.05 -48.69 -24.64
CA ARG A 43 18.26 -49.55 -23.78
C ARG A 43 16.80 -49.39 -24.25
N VAL A 44 16.33 -50.38 -24.95
CA VAL A 44 14.91 -50.55 -25.30
C VAL A 44 14.16 -50.52 -23.97
N MET A 45 13.55 -49.41 -23.65
CA MET A 45 12.60 -49.34 -22.52
C MET A 45 11.42 -50.22 -22.91
N ALA A 46 11.30 -51.36 -22.26
CA ALA A 46 10.06 -52.09 -22.23
C ALA A 46 8.95 -51.16 -21.78
N VAL A 47 8.02 -50.88 -22.66
CA VAL A 47 6.80 -50.15 -22.35
C VAL A 47 5.98 -51.02 -21.41
N SER A 48 6.14 -50.84 -20.12
CA SER A 48 5.22 -51.34 -19.11
C SER A 48 4.00 -50.47 -19.17
N ASP A 49 2.87 -51.12 -19.24
CA ASP A 49 1.50 -50.63 -19.35
C ASP A 49 1.09 -49.90 -18.07
N ASP A 50 1.68 -48.70 -17.86
CA ASP A 50 1.35 -47.82 -16.76
C ASP A 50 0.85 -46.48 -17.35
N LYS A 51 -0.22 -46.62 -18.17
CA LYS A 51 -0.77 -45.49 -18.96
C LYS A 51 -1.50 -44.43 -18.16
N ASP A 52 -1.79 -44.68 -16.90
CA ASP A 52 -2.66 -43.78 -16.13
C ASP A 52 -1.89 -42.90 -15.06
N ARG A 53 -0.63 -43.16 -14.80
CA ARG A 53 0.13 -42.38 -13.79
C ARG A 53 0.92 -41.21 -14.35
N GLY A 54 1.27 -41.23 -15.61
CA GLY A 54 2.06 -40.15 -16.23
C GLY A 54 1.27 -38.86 -16.47
N PHE A 55 -0.04 -38.97 -16.60
CA PHE A 55 -0.88 -37.80 -16.90
C PHE A 55 -1.20 -36.95 -15.66
N LEU A 56 -1.30 -37.56 -14.48
CA LEU A 56 -1.57 -36.86 -13.23
C LEU A 56 -0.33 -36.10 -12.69
N ASP A 57 0.86 -36.52 -13.09
CA ASP A 57 2.13 -35.91 -12.60
C ASP A 57 2.50 -34.61 -13.34
N MET A 58 2.03 -34.41 -14.58
CA MET A 58 2.24 -33.14 -15.30
C MET A 58 1.39 -31.98 -14.74
N SER A 59 0.24 -32.27 -14.16
CA SER A 59 -0.60 -31.25 -13.51
C SER A 59 0.00 -30.74 -12.21
N GLN A 60 0.77 -31.59 -11.51
CA GLN A 60 1.48 -31.18 -10.29
C GLN A 60 2.79 -30.41 -10.57
N LYS A 61 3.38 -30.57 -11.76
CA LYS A 61 4.64 -29.88 -12.14
C LYS A 61 4.48 -28.45 -12.64
N THR A 62 3.28 -28.02 -12.98
CA THR A 62 3.07 -26.64 -13.47
C THR A 62 3.00 -25.59 -12.37
N GLY A 63 2.98 -25.96 -11.10
CA GLY A 63 3.05 -25.03 -9.96
C GLY A 63 1.97 -23.95 -9.93
N VAL A 64 0.98 -24.00 -10.81
CA VAL A 64 -0.09 -23.01 -10.87
C VAL A 64 -1.21 -23.45 -9.95
N LYS A 65 -1.25 -22.82 -8.78
CA LYS A 65 -2.30 -23.03 -7.78
C LYS A 65 -3.65 -22.53 -8.32
N ASP A 66 -4.70 -23.34 -8.16
CA ASP A 66 -6.06 -22.86 -8.40
C ASP A 66 -6.42 -21.80 -7.36
N VAL A 67 -6.56 -20.56 -7.82
CA VAL A 67 -6.77 -19.39 -6.97
C VAL A 67 -8.22 -18.95 -7.06
N SER A 68 -8.94 -19.05 -5.95
CA SER A 68 -10.32 -18.53 -5.84
C SER A 68 -10.33 -17.00 -5.93
N MET A 69 -10.97 -16.45 -6.96
CA MET A 69 -11.07 -15.00 -7.18
C MET A 69 -11.78 -14.29 -6.03
N LYS A 70 -12.89 -14.85 -5.54
CA LYS A 70 -13.66 -14.26 -4.43
C LYS A 70 -12.80 -14.14 -3.16
N LYS A 71 -12.09 -15.21 -2.79
CA LYS A 71 -11.18 -15.22 -1.63
C LYS A 71 -10.07 -14.18 -1.79
N ALA A 72 -9.43 -14.13 -2.96
CA ALA A 72 -8.33 -13.19 -3.22
C ALA A 72 -8.77 -11.73 -3.06
N ILE A 73 -9.93 -11.36 -3.64
CA ILE A 73 -10.46 -9.99 -3.55
C ILE A 73 -10.80 -9.62 -2.10
N ILE A 74 -11.51 -10.50 -1.37
CA ILE A 74 -11.87 -10.24 0.03
C ILE A 74 -10.60 -10.05 0.88
N LEU A 75 -9.59 -10.89 0.69
CA LEU A 75 -8.31 -10.75 1.39
C LEU A 75 -7.64 -9.40 1.11
N SER A 76 -7.66 -8.90 -0.14
CA SER A 76 -7.08 -7.60 -0.50
C SER A 76 -7.88 -6.42 0.02
N LEU A 77 -9.20 -6.54 0.18
CA LEU A 77 -10.03 -5.49 0.77
C LEU A 77 -9.81 -5.38 2.29
N LEU A 78 -9.58 -6.51 2.96
CA LEU A 78 -9.29 -6.53 4.40
C LEU A 78 -7.82 -6.11 4.67
N PHE A 79 -6.89 -6.72 3.94
CA PHE A 79 -5.46 -6.50 4.07
C PHE A 79 -4.85 -6.27 2.69
N PRO A 80 -4.59 -5.01 2.29
CA PRO A 80 -3.99 -4.69 0.99
C PRO A 80 -2.70 -5.49 0.77
N GLY A 81 -2.65 -6.20 -0.36
CA GLY A 81 -1.54 -7.09 -0.66
C GLY A 81 -1.76 -8.57 -0.35
N ALA A 82 -2.68 -8.92 0.56
CA ALA A 82 -2.90 -10.33 0.94
C ALA A 82 -3.48 -11.18 -0.20
N GLY A 83 -4.35 -10.60 -1.02
CA GLY A 83 -4.89 -11.29 -2.20
C GLY A 83 -3.85 -11.53 -3.28
N GLN A 84 -2.91 -10.59 -3.47
CA GLN A 84 -1.78 -10.76 -4.36
C GLN A 84 -0.84 -11.88 -3.85
N TYR A 85 -0.58 -11.93 -2.54
CA TYR A 85 0.17 -13.05 -1.95
C TYR A 85 -0.53 -14.38 -2.17
N TYR A 86 -1.85 -14.44 -1.98
CA TYR A 86 -2.64 -15.63 -2.23
C TYR A 86 -2.57 -16.08 -3.70
N ALA A 87 -2.47 -15.12 -4.65
CA ALA A 87 -2.31 -15.35 -6.08
C ALA A 87 -0.84 -15.55 -6.52
N ASP A 88 0.09 -15.72 -5.57
CA ASP A 88 1.55 -15.86 -5.78
C ASP A 88 2.23 -14.66 -6.46
N ALA A 89 1.59 -13.49 -6.46
CA ALA A 89 2.15 -12.22 -6.94
C ALA A 89 2.83 -11.46 -5.78
N ARG A 90 3.86 -12.06 -5.19
CA ARG A 90 4.48 -11.63 -3.92
C ARG A 90 4.97 -10.19 -3.95
N PHE A 91 5.67 -9.79 -5.01
CA PHE A 91 6.19 -8.42 -5.14
C PHE A 91 5.07 -7.37 -5.08
N LYS A 92 3.98 -7.59 -5.82
CA LYS A 92 2.82 -6.69 -5.76
C LYS A 92 2.21 -6.64 -4.36
N GLY A 93 2.10 -7.81 -3.69
CA GLY A 93 1.64 -7.90 -2.32
C GLY A 93 2.48 -7.05 -1.37
N GLN A 94 3.81 -7.14 -1.46
CA GLN A 94 4.75 -6.33 -0.65
C GLN A 94 4.56 -4.83 -0.87
N VAL A 95 4.37 -4.39 -2.13
CA VAL A 95 4.14 -2.97 -2.45
C VAL A 95 2.87 -2.47 -1.77
N PHE A 96 1.73 -3.16 -1.90
CA PHE A 96 0.48 -2.73 -1.28
C PHE A 96 0.55 -2.74 0.25
N MET A 97 1.20 -3.74 0.85
CA MET A 97 1.43 -3.80 2.31
C MET A 97 2.34 -2.67 2.78
N GLY A 98 3.41 -2.37 2.03
CA GLY A 98 4.33 -1.27 2.35
C GLY A 98 3.64 0.09 2.28
N VAL A 99 2.80 0.32 1.27
CA VAL A 99 1.98 1.54 1.15
C VAL A 99 1.02 1.66 2.33
N GLU A 100 0.31 0.59 2.69
CA GLU A 100 -0.60 0.58 3.86
C GLU A 100 0.15 0.90 5.16
N ALA A 101 1.32 0.29 5.37
CA ALA A 101 2.15 0.56 6.55
C ALA A 101 2.61 2.02 6.61
N ALA A 102 3.01 2.61 5.48
CA ALA A 102 3.40 4.01 5.40
C ALA A 102 2.23 4.97 5.69
N ILE A 103 1.02 4.66 5.20
CA ILE A 103 -0.19 5.43 5.49
C ILE A 103 -0.48 5.44 6.99
N TRP A 104 -0.46 4.26 7.64
CA TRP A 104 -0.73 4.17 9.08
C TRP A 104 0.36 4.81 9.93
N ALA A 105 1.63 4.69 9.53
CA ALA A 105 2.72 5.40 10.20
C ALA A 105 2.52 6.93 10.10
N GLY A 106 2.17 7.43 8.93
CA GLY A 106 1.85 8.84 8.73
C GLY A 106 0.64 9.31 9.55
N PHE A 107 -0.43 8.48 9.59
CA PHE A 107 -1.60 8.76 10.42
C PHE A 107 -1.22 8.94 11.89
N LEU A 108 -0.47 8.00 12.45
CA LEU A 108 -0.02 8.07 13.84
C LEU A 108 0.89 9.27 14.08
N ALA A 109 1.83 9.56 13.17
CA ALA A 109 2.71 10.71 13.27
C ALA A 109 1.93 12.03 13.33
N TYR A 110 0.94 12.22 12.44
CA TYR A 110 0.10 13.41 12.47
C TYR A 110 -0.79 13.49 13.71
N ARG A 111 -1.30 12.37 14.21
CA ARG A 111 -2.08 12.35 15.47
C ARG A 111 -1.26 12.76 16.66
N VAL A 112 -0.04 12.22 16.79
CA VAL A 112 0.88 12.55 17.87
C VAL A 112 1.34 14.00 17.78
N TYR A 113 1.76 14.44 16.60
CA TYR A 113 2.19 15.83 16.39
C TYR A 113 1.06 16.84 16.66
N GLY A 114 -0.17 16.55 16.19
CA GLY A 114 -1.35 17.37 16.45
C GLY A 114 -1.66 17.47 17.95
N GLY A 115 -1.52 16.36 18.69
CA GLY A 115 -1.68 16.34 20.14
C GLY A 115 -0.64 17.23 20.86
N TRP A 116 0.64 17.09 20.51
CA TRP A 116 1.68 17.96 21.08
C TRP A 116 1.40 19.44 20.83
N LYS A 117 1.00 19.80 19.60
CA LYS A 117 0.63 21.18 19.30
C LYS A 117 -0.61 21.65 20.05
N ALA A 118 -1.55 20.74 20.34
CA ALA A 118 -2.70 21.05 21.17
C ALA A 118 -2.29 21.35 22.63
N ASP A 119 -1.38 20.56 23.18
CA ASP A 119 -0.87 20.80 24.52
C ASP A 119 -0.06 22.10 24.60
N GLU A 120 0.76 22.38 23.58
CA GLU A 120 1.53 23.63 23.51
C GLU A 120 0.62 24.87 23.48
N TYR A 121 -0.42 24.92 22.63
CA TYR A 121 -1.29 26.09 22.58
C TYR A 121 -2.11 26.26 23.86
N LYS A 122 -2.52 25.17 24.52
CA LYS A 122 -3.22 25.22 25.81
C LYS A 122 -2.33 25.75 26.93
N GLN A 123 -1.09 25.29 26.98
CA GLN A 123 -0.10 25.81 27.95
C GLN A 123 0.18 27.30 27.70
N LEU A 124 0.33 27.70 26.46
CA LEU A 124 0.55 29.11 26.10
C LEU A 124 -0.65 29.98 26.49
N ALA A 125 -1.88 29.51 26.28
CA ALA A 125 -3.11 30.22 26.69
C ALA A 125 -3.17 30.38 28.23
N ALA A 126 -2.81 29.34 28.97
CA ALA A 126 -2.73 29.44 30.44
C ALA A 126 -1.66 30.44 30.91
N ALA A 127 -0.50 30.43 30.28
CA ALA A 127 0.65 31.29 30.69
C ALA A 127 0.48 32.77 30.29
N HIS A 128 -0.10 33.04 29.10
CA HIS A 128 -0.15 34.38 28.51
C HIS A 128 -1.54 35.01 28.42
N ALA A 129 -2.59 34.22 28.67
CA ALA A 129 -3.95 34.73 28.73
C ALA A 129 -4.69 34.39 30.04
N GLY A 130 -4.03 33.67 30.98
CA GLY A 130 -4.64 33.31 32.26
C GLY A 130 -5.81 32.29 32.14
N VAL A 131 -5.83 31.48 31.09
CA VAL A 131 -6.91 30.51 30.81
C VAL A 131 -6.82 29.33 31.78
N ASP A 132 -7.94 29.00 32.41
CA ASP A 132 -8.12 27.68 33.04
C ASP A 132 -8.55 26.67 31.96
N ASN A 133 -7.66 25.71 31.68
CA ASN A 133 -7.89 24.69 30.64
C ASN A 133 -8.90 23.61 31.05
N THR A 134 -9.38 23.60 32.27
CA THR A 134 -10.27 22.55 32.81
C THR A 134 -11.65 22.63 32.13
N GLY A 135 -12.05 21.54 31.45
CA GLY A 135 -13.38 21.41 30.84
C GLY A 135 -13.66 22.34 29.68
N LYS A 136 -12.62 22.90 29.02
CA LYS A 136 -12.78 23.75 27.85
C LYS A 136 -12.86 22.92 26.57
N ASP A 137 -13.77 23.33 25.69
CA ASP A 137 -13.94 22.75 24.35
C ASP A 137 -13.13 23.49 23.26
N GLU A 138 -13.15 22.98 22.07
CA GLU A 138 -12.44 23.56 20.92
C GLU A 138 -13.03 24.92 20.52
N GLU A 139 -14.35 25.14 20.72
CA GLU A 139 -15.02 26.40 20.40
C GLU A 139 -14.50 27.53 21.29
N PHE A 140 -14.31 27.27 22.58
CA PHE A 140 -13.69 28.23 23.49
C PHE A 140 -12.30 28.63 23.02
N TYR A 141 -11.46 27.65 22.66
CA TYR A 141 -10.11 27.93 22.12
C TYR A 141 -10.14 28.62 20.76
N ASP A 142 -11.19 28.51 19.98
CA ASP A 142 -11.38 29.30 18.77
C ASP A 142 -11.62 30.77 19.13
N MET A 143 -12.48 31.04 20.12
CA MET A 143 -12.84 32.39 20.54
C MET A 143 -11.64 33.15 21.11
N ILE A 144 -10.88 32.56 22.02
CA ILE A 144 -9.72 33.24 22.64
C ILE A 144 -8.60 33.53 21.63
N GLY A 145 -8.56 32.86 20.49
CA GLY A 145 -7.64 33.18 19.40
C GLY A 145 -8.04 34.42 18.59
N PHE A 146 -9.31 34.81 18.59
CA PHE A 146 -9.81 35.92 17.79
C PHE A 146 -9.91 37.23 18.60
N TYR A 147 -10.24 37.15 19.89
CA TYR A 147 -10.50 38.30 20.75
C TYR A 147 -9.42 38.44 21.80
N ASP A 148 -9.02 39.68 22.14
CA ASP A 148 -7.98 39.92 23.09
C ASP A 148 -8.38 39.50 24.51
N ASN A 149 -9.65 39.67 24.83
CA ASN A 149 -10.21 39.33 26.14
C ASN A 149 -11.68 38.93 26.03
N ARG A 150 -12.23 38.43 27.13
CA ARG A 150 -13.59 38.01 27.28
C ARG A 150 -14.61 39.14 27.02
N GLU A 151 -14.31 40.37 27.50
CA GLU A 151 -15.17 41.54 27.38
C GLU A 151 -15.35 41.94 25.92
N GLU A 152 -14.25 41.96 25.17
CA GLU A 152 -14.31 42.22 23.71
C GLU A 152 -15.17 41.20 22.99
N TYR A 153 -15.00 39.89 23.31
CA TYR A 153 -15.87 38.86 22.76
C TYR A 153 -17.34 39.06 23.11
N ASN A 154 -17.68 39.33 24.37
CA ASN A 154 -19.05 39.51 24.82
C ASN A 154 -19.71 40.75 24.19
N GLN A 155 -18.95 41.83 23.95
CA GLN A 155 -19.44 43.07 23.36
C GLN A 155 -19.55 42.97 21.84
N PHE A 156 -18.52 42.53 21.16
CA PHE A 156 -18.44 42.56 19.70
C PHE A 156 -18.68 41.23 19.04
N GLY A 157 -18.14 40.14 19.58
CA GLY A 157 -18.22 38.80 18.98
C GLY A 157 -19.66 38.31 18.90
N ARG A 158 -20.48 38.56 19.91
CA ARG A 158 -21.90 38.19 19.94
C ARG A 158 -22.81 39.10 19.15
N LEU A 159 -22.37 40.31 18.82
CA LEU A 159 -23.13 41.22 17.97
C LEU A 159 -23.37 40.59 16.56
N TYR A 160 -22.38 39.90 16.04
CA TYR A 160 -22.45 39.24 14.74
C TYR A 160 -23.00 37.82 14.82
N TYR A 161 -22.88 37.17 15.99
CA TYR A 161 -23.30 35.79 16.23
C TYR A 161 -24.03 35.64 17.55
N PRO A 162 -25.33 36.07 17.61
CA PRO A 162 -26.12 36.09 18.86
C PRO A 162 -26.27 34.69 19.52
N ASP A 163 -26.23 33.61 18.71
CA ASP A 163 -26.41 32.26 19.19
C ASP A 163 -25.17 31.68 19.95
N ARG A 164 -24.06 32.41 19.89
CA ARG A 164 -22.85 32.00 20.63
C ARG A 164 -22.98 32.19 22.13
N PRO A 165 -22.34 31.32 22.96
CA PRO A 165 -22.47 31.42 24.40
C PRO A 165 -21.95 32.78 24.92
N TYR A 166 -22.63 33.29 25.93
CA TYR A 166 -22.13 34.38 26.74
C TYR A 166 -21.21 33.81 27.83
N TYR A 167 -20.04 34.40 28.00
CA TYR A 167 -19.10 34.01 29.04
C TYR A 167 -19.22 34.94 30.24
N ASP A 168 -19.83 34.41 31.31
CA ASP A 168 -20.06 35.15 32.55
C ASP A 168 -18.75 35.65 33.19
N ASP A 169 -18.88 36.65 34.05
CA ASP A 169 -17.77 37.20 34.82
C ASP A 169 -17.40 36.25 35.97
N ASN A 170 -16.85 35.08 35.59
CA ASN A 170 -16.30 34.13 36.52
C ASN A 170 -14.91 33.69 36.08
N SER A 171 -14.14 33.13 37.02
CA SER A 171 -12.77 32.69 36.76
C SER A 171 -12.69 31.55 35.73
N ALA A 172 -13.78 30.78 35.55
CA ALA A 172 -13.76 29.62 34.67
C ALA A 172 -13.60 29.99 33.20
N TYR A 173 -14.17 31.12 32.75
CA TYR A 173 -14.11 31.56 31.38
C TYR A 173 -13.33 32.88 31.21
N TYR A 174 -12.44 33.16 32.15
CA TYR A 174 -11.54 34.32 32.05
C TYR A 174 -10.46 34.08 31.00
N TRP A 175 -10.19 35.12 30.18
CA TRP A 175 -8.93 35.27 29.46
C TRP A 175 -8.67 36.74 29.16
N GLN A 176 -7.41 37.09 29.13
CA GLN A 176 -6.88 38.35 28.69
C GLN A 176 -5.46 38.15 28.22
N TRP A 177 -5.22 38.36 26.95
CA TRP A 177 -3.89 38.22 26.39
C TRP A 177 -2.96 39.33 26.90
N ASP A 178 -1.74 38.94 27.23
CA ASP A 178 -0.68 39.88 27.60
C ASP A 178 -0.13 40.67 26.41
N SER A 179 -0.20 40.11 25.21
CA SER A 179 0.25 40.76 23.98
C SER A 179 -0.38 40.13 22.75
N ASP A 180 -0.49 40.90 21.66
CA ASP A 180 -0.82 40.39 20.32
C ASP A 180 0.16 39.34 19.82
N ALA A 181 1.44 39.42 20.19
CA ALA A 181 2.46 38.46 19.81
C ALA A 181 2.15 37.06 20.38
N SER A 182 1.77 36.99 21.67
CA SER A 182 1.40 35.75 22.34
C SER A 182 0.13 35.15 21.72
N ARG A 183 -0.87 35.99 21.44
CA ARG A 183 -2.10 35.58 20.78
C ARG A 183 -1.83 35.05 19.37
N PHE A 184 -0.96 35.70 18.60
CA PHE A 184 -0.57 35.24 17.28
C PHE A 184 0.18 33.91 17.34
N GLN A 185 1.08 33.72 18.28
CA GLN A 185 1.77 32.44 18.52
C GLN A 185 0.78 31.32 18.86
N PHE A 186 -0.19 31.60 19.72
CA PHE A 186 -1.28 30.67 20.04
C PHE A 186 -2.02 30.23 18.78
N LYS A 187 -2.44 31.17 17.92
CA LYS A 187 -3.12 30.87 16.66
C LYS A 187 -2.29 29.96 15.76
N ASN A 188 -1.00 30.24 15.62
CA ASN A 188 -0.10 29.43 14.81
C ASN A 188 0.01 27.98 15.33
N LEU A 189 0.12 27.81 16.65
CA LEU A 189 0.17 26.49 17.27
C LEU A 189 -1.16 25.74 17.11
N LYS A 190 -2.29 26.44 17.28
CA LYS A 190 -3.62 25.87 17.10
C LYS A 190 -3.87 25.48 15.66
N ASP A 191 -3.50 26.30 14.69
CA ASP A 191 -3.62 26.02 13.26
C ASP A 191 -2.73 24.85 12.85
N ALA A 192 -1.54 24.72 13.42
CA ALA A 192 -0.66 23.57 13.23
C ALA A 192 -1.31 22.27 13.75
N SER A 193 -1.90 22.32 14.96
CA SER A 193 -2.65 21.19 15.53
C SER A 193 -3.83 20.79 14.64
N LYS A 194 -4.71 21.74 14.28
CA LYS A 194 -5.87 21.51 13.41
C LYS A 194 -5.47 20.94 12.05
N THR A 195 -4.39 21.48 11.48
CA THR A 195 -3.86 21.00 10.20
C THR A 195 -3.35 19.56 10.30
N ALA A 196 -2.66 19.21 11.39
CA ALA A 196 -2.18 17.86 11.62
C ALA A 196 -3.35 16.86 11.74
N PHE A 197 -4.38 17.18 12.53
CA PHE A 197 -5.55 16.33 12.66
C PHE A 197 -6.31 16.18 11.33
N ARG A 198 -6.46 17.24 10.55
CA ARG A 198 -7.03 17.19 9.21
C ARG A 198 -6.22 16.29 8.28
N ASN A 199 -4.90 16.40 8.29
CA ASN A 199 -4.02 15.56 7.49
C ASN A 199 -4.12 14.08 7.91
N SER A 200 -4.23 13.79 9.21
CA SER A 200 -4.46 12.43 9.68
C SER A 200 -5.77 11.85 9.15
N THR A 201 -6.84 12.63 9.15
CA THR A 201 -8.14 12.22 8.59
C THR A 201 -8.06 11.96 7.08
N PHE A 202 -7.29 12.78 6.35
CA PHE A 202 -7.05 12.56 4.92
C PHE A 202 -6.34 11.21 4.65
N LEU A 203 -5.42 10.79 5.52
CA LEU A 203 -4.75 9.50 5.39
C LEU A 203 -5.69 8.30 5.55
N ILE A 204 -6.78 8.42 6.30
CA ILE A 204 -7.83 7.38 6.35
C ILE A 204 -8.46 7.21 4.97
N GLY A 205 -8.78 8.32 4.28
CA GLY A 205 -9.27 8.27 2.91
C GLY A 205 -8.28 7.58 1.96
N LEU A 206 -6.99 7.84 2.13
CA LEU A 206 -5.93 7.21 1.34
C LEU A 206 -5.81 5.70 1.62
N ALA A 207 -5.99 5.26 2.86
CA ALA A 207 -6.04 3.84 3.21
C ALA A 207 -7.22 3.12 2.51
N ILE A 208 -8.39 3.75 2.48
CA ILE A 208 -9.56 3.21 1.77
C ILE A 208 -9.26 3.10 0.26
N ALA A 209 -8.69 4.13 -0.34
CA ALA A 209 -8.30 4.12 -1.75
C ALA A 209 -7.28 3.01 -2.05
N ASN A 210 -6.26 2.82 -1.21
CA ASN A 210 -5.28 1.74 -1.34
C ASN A 210 -5.95 0.36 -1.36
N ARG A 211 -6.95 0.11 -0.50
CA ARG A 211 -7.72 -1.15 -0.47
C ARG A 211 -8.52 -1.39 -1.74
N ILE A 212 -9.17 -0.36 -2.26
CA ILE A 212 -9.92 -0.46 -3.52
C ILE A 212 -8.97 -0.79 -4.67
N ILE A 213 -7.86 -0.08 -4.78
CA ILE A 213 -6.86 -0.31 -5.83
C ILE A 213 -6.25 -1.71 -5.70
N ALA A 214 -5.92 -2.16 -4.49
CA ALA A 214 -5.42 -3.51 -4.23
C ALA A 214 -6.44 -4.58 -4.66
N GLY A 215 -7.73 -4.38 -4.38
CA GLY A 215 -8.80 -5.27 -4.81
C GLY A 215 -8.91 -5.38 -6.34
N ILE A 216 -8.83 -4.26 -7.05
CA ILE A 216 -8.86 -4.21 -8.52
C ILE A 216 -7.63 -4.90 -9.13
N ASP A 217 -6.43 -4.63 -8.59
CA ASP A 217 -5.20 -5.28 -9.05
C ASP A 217 -5.24 -6.79 -8.79
N THR A 218 -5.76 -7.21 -7.63
CA THR A 218 -5.97 -8.63 -7.31
C THR A 218 -6.88 -9.31 -8.31
N TYR A 219 -8.01 -8.70 -8.67
CA TYR A 219 -8.90 -9.22 -9.69
C TYR A 219 -8.16 -9.46 -11.01
N ARG A 220 -7.39 -8.46 -11.47
CA ARG A 220 -6.59 -8.57 -12.71
C ARG A 220 -5.55 -9.68 -12.61
N THR A 221 -4.84 -9.76 -11.49
CA THR A 221 -3.77 -10.74 -11.24
C THR A 221 -4.33 -12.17 -11.26
N VAL A 222 -5.42 -12.43 -10.55
CA VAL A 222 -6.08 -13.75 -10.52
C VAL A 222 -6.65 -14.13 -11.89
N LYS A 223 -7.28 -13.18 -12.59
CA LYS A 223 -7.81 -13.42 -13.95
C LYS A 223 -6.69 -13.85 -14.91
N THR A 224 -5.54 -13.20 -14.85
CA THR A 224 -4.37 -13.56 -15.67
C THR A 224 -3.83 -14.94 -15.30
N ALA A 225 -3.73 -15.26 -14.01
CA ALA A 225 -3.27 -16.56 -13.53
C ALA A 225 -4.21 -17.68 -13.97
N GLN A 226 -5.53 -17.50 -13.87
CA GLN A 226 -6.52 -18.45 -14.33
C GLN A 226 -6.50 -18.63 -15.85
N ALA A 227 -6.32 -17.55 -16.63
CA ALA A 227 -6.19 -17.64 -18.09
C ALA A 227 -4.95 -18.48 -18.49
N LYS A 228 -3.82 -18.26 -17.81
CA LYS A 228 -2.60 -19.04 -18.03
C LYS A 228 -2.81 -20.52 -17.68
N LEU A 229 -3.51 -20.82 -16.58
CA LEU A 229 -3.83 -22.19 -16.22
C LEU A 229 -4.68 -22.89 -17.30
N ARG A 230 -5.74 -22.23 -17.78
CA ARG A 230 -6.60 -22.73 -18.84
C ARG A 230 -5.83 -23.04 -20.13
N SER A 231 -4.92 -22.15 -20.56
CA SER A 231 -4.11 -22.37 -21.74
C SER A 231 -3.18 -23.58 -21.60
N LEU A 232 -2.59 -23.79 -20.42
CA LEU A 232 -1.75 -24.97 -20.15
C LEU A 232 -2.56 -26.25 -20.12
N THR A 233 -3.77 -26.25 -19.57
CA THR A 233 -4.69 -27.38 -19.57
C THR A 233 -5.11 -27.75 -21.00
N GLN A 234 -5.39 -26.76 -21.86
CA GLN A 234 -5.73 -27.01 -23.28
C GLN A 234 -4.57 -27.63 -24.06
N LEU A 235 -3.33 -27.21 -23.79
CA LEU A 235 -2.14 -27.83 -24.40
C LEU A 235 -1.95 -29.29 -23.96
N GLY A 236 -2.31 -29.62 -22.72
CA GLY A 236 -2.26 -30.99 -22.20
C GLY A 236 -3.28 -31.95 -22.86
N GLU A 237 -4.30 -31.44 -23.54
CA GLU A 237 -5.25 -32.26 -24.30
C GLU A 237 -4.73 -32.75 -25.69
N TYR A 238 -3.59 -32.17 -26.13
CA TYR A 238 -2.96 -32.55 -27.40
C TYR A 238 -1.81 -33.54 -27.12
N GLN A 239 -1.91 -34.72 -27.76
CA GLN A 239 -0.85 -35.72 -27.75
C GLN A 239 -0.02 -35.57 -29.02
N PHE A 240 1.28 -35.34 -28.84
CA PHE A 240 2.26 -35.28 -29.92
C PHE A 240 2.94 -36.65 -30.03
N THR A 241 2.76 -37.31 -31.17
CA THR A 241 3.44 -38.59 -31.43
C THR A 241 4.42 -38.38 -32.57
N VAL A 242 5.68 -38.68 -32.33
CA VAL A 242 6.75 -38.63 -33.35
C VAL A 242 7.16 -40.06 -33.65
N ASN A 243 6.89 -40.49 -34.86
CA ASN A 243 7.28 -41.82 -35.37
C ASN A 243 8.39 -41.65 -36.40
N PRO A 244 9.65 -41.78 -36.03
CA PRO A 244 10.76 -41.78 -36.98
C PRO A 244 10.88 -43.13 -37.66
N ARG A 245 10.95 -43.14 -38.98
CA ARG A 245 11.38 -44.29 -39.77
C ARG A 245 12.67 -43.90 -40.49
N PRO A 246 13.84 -44.03 -39.84
CA PRO A 246 15.12 -43.56 -40.38
C PRO A 246 15.74 -44.47 -41.43
N PHE A 247 15.27 -45.72 -41.52
CA PHE A 247 15.84 -46.73 -42.42
C PHE A 247 14.78 -47.29 -43.37
N GLY A 248 15.11 -47.38 -44.64
CA GLY A 248 14.26 -47.89 -45.74
C GLY A 248 14.37 -47.02 -46.98
N ASP A 249 13.72 -47.44 -48.07
CA ASP A 249 13.76 -46.76 -49.37
C ASP A 249 13.16 -45.33 -49.35
N ASN A 250 12.56 -44.96 -48.25
CA ASN A 250 11.94 -43.63 -48.10
C ASN A 250 11.93 -43.19 -46.61
N PRO A 251 13.06 -42.62 -46.10
CA PRO A 251 13.10 -42.19 -44.70
C PRO A 251 12.11 -41.07 -44.43
N ARG A 252 11.29 -41.22 -43.39
CA ARG A 252 10.23 -40.24 -43.00
C ARG A 252 10.21 -40.05 -41.50
N ILE A 253 9.88 -38.84 -41.09
CA ILE A 253 9.50 -38.49 -39.72
C ILE A 253 8.01 -38.12 -39.76
N ASN A 254 7.14 -38.95 -39.20
CA ASN A 254 5.74 -38.61 -39.06
C ASN A 254 5.50 -37.98 -37.71
N ILE A 255 5.01 -36.74 -37.73
CA ILE A 255 4.56 -36.02 -36.56
C ILE A 255 3.06 -35.97 -36.60
N SER A 256 2.39 -36.59 -35.63
CA SER A 256 0.94 -36.55 -35.51
C SER A 256 0.55 -35.78 -34.22
N VAL A 257 -0.48 -34.97 -34.35
CA VAL A 257 -1.08 -34.24 -33.21
C VAL A 257 -2.51 -34.77 -33.10
N SER A 258 -2.83 -35.41 -31.99
CA SER A 258 -4.19 -35.89 -31.72
C SER A 258 -4.77 -35.16 -30.51
N ARG A 259 -6.04 -34.84 -30.58
CA ARG A 259 -6.83 -34.30 -29.47
C ARG A 259 -7.74 -35.39 -28.95
N LYS A 260 -7.74 -35.57 -27.62
CA LYS A 260 -8.71 -36.48 -27.00
C LYS A 260 -10.01 -35.70 -26.81
N PHE A 261 -11.07 -36.16 -27.45
CA PHE A 261 -12.42 -35.62 -27.27
C PHE A 261 -13.10 -36.29 -26.08
#